data_8eb24c010de664b791e2c0acec8a3df0
#
_entry.id   8eb24c010de664b791e2c0acec8a3df0
#
_cell.length_a   1.000
_cell.length_b   1.000
_cell.length_c   1.000
_cell.angle_alpha   90.00
_cell.angle_beta   90.00
_cell.angle_gamma   90.00
#
_symmetry.space_group_name_H-M   'P 1'
#
loop_
_entity.id
_entity.type
_entity.pdbx_description
1 polymer ?
#
loop_
_entity_poly.entity_id
_entity_poly.type
_entity_poly.pdbx_seq_one_letter_code
_entity_poly.pdbx_strand_id
1 'polypeptide(L)'
;MRTSYDQIRSYVTKDRSEIRELMHPAVHGNRNQSFAEAIVAPGCTTRLHRHAQTEEIYHITAGEGSMRLGDEVFAVRTGDTICIAPGTPHCISNTGTEPLRILCACAPAYDHGDTELLA
;
A
#
# COMPACT_ATOMS: atom_id res chain seq x y z
N MET A 1 19.41 13.22 -2.41
CA MET A 1 18.96 11.94 -2.98
C MET A 1 17.60 12.15 -3.62
N ARG A 2 17.42 11.66 -4.84
CA ARG A 2 16.17 11.87 -5.59
C ARG A 2 15.91 10.66 -6.47
N THR A 3 14.66 10.21 -6.52
CA THR A 3 14.16 9.24 -7.50
C THR A 3 13.20 9.94 -8.47
N SER A 4 12.95 9.31 -9.61
CA SER A 4 11.98 9.81 -10.60
C SER A 4 11.02 8.68 -10.96
N TYR A 5 9.73 8.96 -10.91
CA TYR A 5 8.65 7.98 -11.04
C TYR A 5 8.79 7.08 -12.28
N ASP A 6 9.03 7.69 -13.43
CA ASP A 6 9.12 6.99 -14.72
C ASP A 6 10.39 6.15 -14.88
N GLN A 7 11.36 6.29 -13.97
CA GLN A 7 12.56 5.47 -13.93
C GLN A 7 12.46 4.32 -12.95
N ILE A 8 11.36 4.24 -12.17
CA ILE A 8 11.15 3.19 -11.18
C ILE A 8 10.30 2.11 -11.80
N ARG A 9 10.82 0.88 -11.83
CA ARG A 9 10.09 -0.29 -12.28
C ARG A 9 9.08 -0.72 -11.24
N SER A 10 7.83 -0.96 -11.69
CA SER A 10 6.83 -1.57 -10.82
C SER A 10 7.03 -3.08 -10.71
N TYR A 11 6.52 -3.66 -9.64
CA TYR A 11 6.44 -5.11 -9.46
C TYR A 11 5.13 -5.47 -8.75
N VAL A 12 4.72 -6.73 -8.85
CA VAL A 12 3.55 -7.23 -8.13
C VAL A 12 4.02 -7.77 -6.78
N THR A 13 3.52 -7.18 -5.71
CA THR A 13 3.91 -7.57 -4.36
C THR A 13 3.05 -8.71 -3.80
N LYS A 14 3.31 -9.07 -2.55
CA LYS A 14 2.73 -10.20 -1.83
C LYS A 14 1.21 -10.18 -1.79
N ASP A 15 0.60 -9.00 -1.63
CA ASP A 15 -0.85 -8.81 -1.60
C ASP A 15 -1.50 -8.70 -2.98
N ARG A 16 -0.72 -8.83 -4.07
CA ARG A 16 -1.11 -8.74 -5.48
C ARG A 16 -1.33 -7.33 -6.03
N SER A 17 -1.06 -6.28 -5.27
CA SER A 17 -1.03 -4.93 -5.82
C SER A 17 0.22 -4.70 -6.67
N GLU A 18 0.14 -3.78 -7.62
CA GLU A 18 1.30 -3.31 -8.38
C GLU A 18 1.97 -2.19 -7.61
N ILE A 19 3.25 -2.33 -7.32
CA ILE A 19 4.01 -1.42 -6.45
C ILE A 19 5.15 -0.75 -7.22
N ARG A 20 5.30 0.56 -6.99
CA ARG A 20 6.54 1.29 -7.27
C ARG A 20 7.12 1.78 -5.95
N GLU A 21 8.32 1.32 -5.63
CA GLU A 21 9.05 1.81 -4.47
C GLU A 21 9.67 3.18 -4.82
N LEU A 22 9.00 4.25 -4.41
CA LEU A 22 9.45 5.61 -4.70
C LEU A 22 10.71 5.96 -3.90
N MET A 23 10.79 5.45 -2.66
CA MET A 23 11.97 5.58 -1.81
C MET A 23 11.98 4.43 -0.80
N HIS A 24 13.07 3.65 -0.78
CA HIS A 24 13.19 2.51 0.13
C HIS A 24 14.64 2.32 0.57
N PRO A 25 14.89 2.11 1.86
CA PRO A 25 16.25 1.96 2.39
C PRO A 25 17.10 0.90 1.69
N ALA A 26 16.50 -0.24 1.35
CA ALA A 26 17.21 -1.36 0.71
C ALA A 26 17.60 -1.07 -0.74
N VAL A 27 16.92 -0.12 -1.40
CA VAL A 27 17.13 0.19 -2.83
C VAL A 27 17.82 1.54 -3.01
N HIS A 28 17.39 2.54 -2.26
CA HIS A 28 17.80 3.93 -2.48
C HIS A 28 18.73 4.47 -1.39
N GLY A 29 18.80 3.80 -0.24
CA GLY A 29 19.76 4.15 0.82
C GLY A 29 19.30 5.23 1.80
N ASN A 30 18.03 5.60 1.81
CA ASN A 30 17.46 6.37 2.91
C ASN A 30 17.38 5.49 4.17
N ARG A 31 17.06 6.04 5.35
CA ARG A 31 17.32 5.35 6.62
C ARG A 31 16.12 4.61 7.21
N ASN A 32 14.99 5.29 7.40
CA ASN A 32 13.99 4.82 8.37
C ASN A 32 12.67 4.37 7.77
N GLN A 33 12.25 4.94 6.65
CA GLN A 33 10.90 4.75 6.12
C GLN A 33 10.95 4.41 4.64
N SER A 34 9.87 3.82 4.17
CA SER A 34 9.67 3.63 2.74
C SER A 34 8.44 4.38 2.27
N PHE A 35 8.45 4.74 0.99
CA PHE A 35 7.36 5.44 0.35
C PHE A 35 7.13 4.83 -1.03
N ALA A 36 5.90 4.40 -1.29
CA ALA A 36 5.56 3.66 -2.49
C ALA A 36 4.22 4.11 -3.06
N GLU A 37 4.01 3.82 -4.34
CA GLU A 37 2.68 3.87 -4.93
C GLU A 37 2.18 2.44 -5.16
N ALA A 38 0.98 2.15 -4.68
CA ALA A 38 0.26 0.92 -4.96
C ALA A 38 -0.86 1.19 -5.97
N ILE A 39 -1.04 0.30 -6.93
CA ILE A 39 -2.11 0.38 -7.92
C ILE A 39 -2.91 -0.92 -7.86
N VAL A 40 -4.23 -0.78 -7.73
CA VAL A 40 -5.18 -1.90 -7.73
C VAL A 40 -6.09 -1.73 -8.94
N ALA A 41 -6.08 -2.73 -9.83
CA ALA A 41 -6.90 -2.69 -11.04
C ALA A 41 -8.39 -2.74 -10.71
N PRO A 42 -9.27 -2.20 -11.59
CA PRO A 42 -10.71 -2.29 -11.39
C PRO A 42 -11.19 -3.72 -11.17
N GLY A 43 -12.07 -3.91 -10.19
CA GLY A 43 -12.62 -5.23 -9.84
C GLY A 43 -11.68 -6.13 -9.05
N CYS A 44 -10.47 -5.69 -8.74
CA CYS A 44 -9.50 -6.47 -7.97
C CYS A 44 -9.51 -6.09 -6.49
N THR A 45 -9.11 -7.06 -5.68
CA THR A 45 -8.96 -6.92 -4.23
C THR A 45 -7.59 -7.41 -3.84
N THR A 46 -6.86 -6.65 -3.03
CA THR A 46 -5.59 -7.11 -2.46
C THR A 46 -5.84 -8.24 -1.48
N ARG A 47 -4.83 -9.10 -1.27
CA ARG A 47 -4.95 -10.19 -0.31
C ARG A 47 -4.95 -9.64 1.11
N LEU A 48 -5.76 -10.24 1.97
CA LEU A 48 -5.78 -9.88 3.40
C LEU A 48 -4.41 -10.18 4.01
N HIS A 49 -3.81 -9.18 4.64
CA HIS A 49 -2.48 -9.28 5.22
C HIS A 49 -2.32 -8.33 6.40
N ARG A 50 -1.23 -8.49 7.13
CA ARG A 50 -0.83 -7.56 8.18
C ARG A 50 0.68 -7.41 8.21
N HIS A 51 1.15 -6.30 8.77
CA HIS A 51 2.56 -6.06 9.05
C HIS A 51 2.76 -6.10 10.56
N ALA A 52 3.72 -6.91 11.04
CA ALA A 52 3.90 -7.11 12.48
C ALA A 52 4.41 -5.85 13.18
N GLN A 53 5.36 -5.13 12.56
CA GLN A 53 6.02 -3.97 13.16
C GLN A 53 5.74 -2.67 12.43
N THR A 54 5.49 -2.71 11.14
CA THR A 54 5.30 -1.51 10.32
C THR A 54 3.95 -0.85 10.60
N GLU A 55 3.99 0.45 10.89
CA GLU A 55 2.84 1.33 10.74
C GLU A 55 2.78 1.80 9.29
N GLU A 56 1.62 1.74 8.67
CA GLU A 56 1.44 2.14 7.28
C GLU A 56 0.35 3.21 7.15
N ILE A 57 0.61 4.21 6.33
CA ILE A 57 -0.38 5.22 5.98
C ILE A 57 -0.69 5.09 4.50
N TYR A 58 -1.98 4.98 4.18
CA TYR A 58 -2.50 5.06 2.81
C TYR A 58 -3.04 6.45 2.53
N HIS A 59 -2.74 6.98 1.36
CA HIS A 59 -3.39 8.17 0.84
C HIS A 59 -3.89 7.88 -0.57
N ILE A 60 -5.20 8.01 -0.79
CA ILE A 60 -5.83 7.73 -2.08
C ILE A 60 -5.64 8.93 -2.99
N THR A 61 -4.94 8.75 -4.09
CA THR A 61 -4.68 9.82 -5.06
C THR A 61 -5.60 9.78 -6.28
N ALA A 62 -6.16 8.60 -6.58
CA ALA A 62 -7.10 8.43 -7.70
C ALA A 62 -7.98 7.21 -7.47
N GLY A 63 -9.22 7.29 -7.91
CA GLY A 63 -10.16 6.17 -7.83
C GLY A 63 -10.97 6.12 -6.55
N GLU A 64 -11.69 5.02 -6.40
CA GLU A 64 -12.54 4.73 -5.24
C GLU A 64 -12.51 3.24 -4.93
N GLY A 65 -12.78 2.90 -3.69
CA GLY A 65 -12.71 1.51 -3.26
C GLY A 65 -13.46 1.24 -1.97
N SER A 66 -13.24 0.01 -1.47
CA SER A 66 -13.72 -0.43 -0.17
C SER A 66 -12.52 -0.95 0.62
N MET A 67 -12.32 -0.44 1.82
CA MET A 67 -11.24 -0.80 2.72
C MET A 67 -11.75 -1.69 3.83
N ARG A 68 -11.05 -2.80 4.08
CA ARG A 68 -11.17 -3.54 5.33
C ARG A 68 -9.98 -3.20 6.21
N LEU A 69 -10.26 -2.75 7.42
CA LEU A 69 -9.25 -2.38 8.42
C LEU A 69 -9.64 -3.01 9.74
N GLY A 70 -8.98 -4.10 10.13
CA GLY A 70 -9.43 -4.93 11.24
C GLY A 70 -10.82 -5.48 10.97
N ASP A 71 -11.78 -5.15 11.85
CA ASP A 71 -13.17 -5.56 11.72
C ASP A 71 -14.04 -4.51 10.99
N GLU A 72 -13.48 -3.36 10.66
CA GLU A 72 -14.21 -2.29 9.97
C GLU A 72 -14.13 -2.46 8.46
N VAL A 73 -15.23 -2.17 7.77
CA VAL A 73 -15.29 -2.07 6.32
C VAL A 73 -15.93 -0.74 5.97
N PHE A 74 -15.24 0.04 5.14
CA PHE A 74 -15.72 1.38 4.77
C PHE A 74 -15.30 1.76 3.36
N ALA A 75 -16.09 2.63 2.74
CA ALA A 75 -15.77 3.18 1.42
C ALA A 75 -14.61 4.16 1.53
N VAL A 76 -13.75 4.17 0.52
CA VAL A 76 -12.65 5.15 0.37
C VAL A 76 -12.72 5.79 -1.01
N ARG A 77 -12.24 7.01 -1.09
CA ARG A 77 -12.18 7.80 -2.33
C ARG A 77 -10.94 8.67 -2.36
N THR A 78 -10.70 9.28 -3.51
CA THR A 78 -9.61 10.24 -3.69
C THR A 78 -9.61 11.29 -2.60
N GLY A 79 -8.45 11.49 -1.96
CA GLY A 79 -8.23 12.43 -0.87
C GLY A 79 -8.30 11.81 0.52
N ASP A 80 -8.78 10.57 0.65
CA ASP A 80 -8.83 9.89 1.95
C ASP A 80 -7.45 9.43 2.39
N THR A 81 -7.21 9.50 3.69
CA THR A 81 -5.97 9.03 4.32
C THR A 81 -6.32 8.06 5.45
N ILE A 82 -5.69 6.90 5.43
CA ILE A 82 -5.96 5.81 6.39
C ILE A 82 -4.67 5.46 7.12
N CYS A 83 -4.73 5.38 8.44
CA CYS A 83 -3.62 4.86 9.24
C CYS A 83 -3.87 3.39 9.56
N ILE A 84 -2.90 2.55 9.25
CA ILE A 84 -2.93 1.11 9.50
C ILE A 84 -1.91 0.84 10.60
N ALA A 85 -2.40 0.58 11.82
CA ALA A 85 -1.53 0.28 12.96
C ALA A 85 -0.83 -1.07 12.78
N PRO A 86 0.37 -1.26 13.37
CA PRO A 86 1.05 -2.55 13.33
C PRO A 86 0.12 -3.69 13.80
N GLY A 87 0.20 -4.82 13.11
CA GLY A 87 -0.59 -6.02 13.43
C GLY A 87 -2.03 -6.00 12.93
N THR A 88 -2.51 -4.92 12.32
CA THR A 88 -3.89 -4.80 11.88
C THR A 88 -4.10 -5.48 10.53
N PRO A 89 -4.97 -6.50 10.44
CA PRO A 89 -5.34 -7.10 9.17
C PRO A 89 -6.02 -6.08 8.26
N HIS A 90 -5.63 -6.04 6.99
CA HIS A 90 -6.24 -5.13 6.04
C HIS A 90 -6.17 -5.64 4.61
N CYS A 91 -7.11 -5.18 3.81
CA CYS A 91 -7.13 -5.32 2.37
C CYS A 91 -7.98 -4.21 1.77
N ILE A 92 -7.84 -4.01 0.47
CA ILE A 92 -8.58 -2.97 -0.23
C ILE A 92 -9.05 -3.49 -1.58
N SER A 93 -10.28 -3.13 -1.94
CA SER A 93 -10.90 -3.48 -3.22
C SER A 93 -11.09 -2.22 -4.06
N ASN A 94 -10.81 -2.33 -5.36
CA ASN A 94 -11.18 -1.29 -6.30
C ASN A 94 -12.63 -1.51 -6.74
N THR A 95 -13.53 -0.63 -6.34
CA THR A 95 -14.96 -0.67 -6.66
C THR A 95 -15.33 0.25 -7.82
N GLY A 96 -14.37 1.01 -8.34
CA GLY A 96 -14.57 1.92 -9.45
C GLY A 96 -14.23 1.33 -10.80
N THR A 97 -14.20 2.18 -11.81
CA THR A 97 -13.89 1.83 -13.20
C THR A 97 -12.48 2.25 -13.62
N GLU A 98 -11.80 3.03 -12.79
CA GLU A 98 -10.43 3.50 -13.01
C GLU A 98 -9.47 2.80 -12.05
N PRO A 99 -8.16 2.77 -12.35
CA PRO A 99 -7.18 2.26 -11.39
C PRO A 99 -7.27 3.00 -10.07
N LEU A 100 -7.24 2.25 -8.97
CA LEU A 100 -7.17 2.80 -7.62
C LEU A 100 -5.69 3.05 -7.31
N ARG A 101 -5.32 4.30 -7.07
CA ARG A 101 -3.93 4.70 -6.80
C ARG A 101 -3.78 5.15 -5.37
N ILE A 102 -2.78 4.59 -4.70
CA ILE A 102 -2.57 4.76 -3.27
C ILE A 102 -1.11 5.09 -3.04
N LEU A 103 -0.83 6.19 -2.34
CA LEU A 103 0.49 6.42 -1.76
C LEU A 103 0.58 5.70 -0.42
N CYS A 104 1.67 4.97 -0.21
CA CYS A 104 1.90 4.16 0.98
C CYS A 104 3.18 4.64 1.67
N ALA A 105 3.06 5.11 2.92
CA ALA A 105 4.19 5.45 3.76
C ALA A 105 4.32 4.41 4.86
N CYS A 106 5.47 3.78 4.98
CA CYS A 106 5.75 2.72 5.95
C CYS A 106 6.90 3.11 6.88
N ALA A 107 6.68 2.95 8.18
CA ALA A 107 7.69 3.18 9.21
C ALA A 107 7.55 2.08 10.30
N PRO A 108 8.59 1.26 10.53
CA PRO A 108 9.78 1.11 9.68
C PRO A 108 9.44 0.75 8.23
N ALA A 109 10.42 0.85 7.34
CA ALA A 109 10.24 0.59 5.92
C ALA A 109 9.58 -0.76 5.65
N TYR A 110 8.79 -0.84 4.58
CA TYR A 110 8.15 -2.08 4.15
C TYR A 110 9.18 -3.21 4.01
N ASP A 111 8.82 -4.38 4.55
CA ASP A 111 9.63 -5.59 4.50
C ASP A 111 8.71 -6.79 4.26
N HIS A 112 9.03 -7.58 3.24
CA HIS A 112 8.30 -8.83 2.96
C HIS A 112 8.35 -9.78 4.16
N GLY A 113 9.45 -9.80 4.91
CA GLY A 113 9.61 -10.62 6.11
C GLY A 113 8.72 -10.19 7.27
N ASP A 114 8.28 -8.95 7.29
CA ASP A 114 7.35 -8.39 8.29
C ASP A 114 5.89 -8.50 7.86
N THR A 115 5.63 -9.03 6.68
CA THR A 115 4.30 -9.11 6.07
C THR A 115 3.79 -10.53 6.09
N GLU A 116 2.63 -10.72 6.73
CA GLU A 116 1.96 -12.02 6.87
C GLU A 116 0.65 -12.02 6.06
N LEU A 117 0.52 -12.96 5.14
CA LEU A 117 -0.74 -13.21 4.43
C LEU A 117 -1.68 -14.00 5.32
N LEU A 118 -2.93 -13.57 5.43
CA LEU A 118 -3.94 -14.16 6.32
C LEU A 118 -5.01 -14.96 5.57
N ALA A 119 -5.05 -14.82 4.27
CA ALA A 119 -6.03 -15.54 3.45
C ALA A 119 -5.52 -15.80 2.04
#